data_cb89ce9dc3527ca71738a517bf6e4ca6
#
_entry.id   cb89ce9dc3527ca71738a517bf6e4ca6
#
_cell.length_a   1.000
_cell.length_b   1.000
_cell.length_c   1.000
_cell.angle_alpha   90.00
_cell.angle_beta   90.00
_cell.angle_gamma   90.00
#
_symmetry.space_group_name_H-M   'P 1'
#
loop_
_entity.id
_entity.type
_entity.pdbx_description
1 polymer ?
#
loop_
_entity_poly.entity_id
_entity_poly.type
_entity_poly.pdbx_seq_one_letter_code
_entity_poly.pdbx_strand_id
1 'polypeptide(L)'
;MRWNMKRNILFTLLSAALLTGCGEYSAVQKSLDYDYRYEVAKANFAEGNYNRASQLLGDLIAPLKGTQYGEESLFLLAQSCFRHKDYESASTFFRKYYQSYPKGEYVEQARYGCGYALYRMTADPRLDQSSTMESITEFQNFLDFYPQTSLREQTTQMIYALQDKLVEKEFLAAKLYYDLGGYVGNMTYGGSNYEACVVTAENALKDYPYASAQRREEFSVMIVRAKYHLAMKSVEEKRIERFRDAVDECYAFRNDYPESKHLKEVNSMLAHAEGVVKKKNIQLQPADDQE
;
A
#
# COMPACT_ATOMS: atom_id res chain seq x y z
N MET A 1 9.06 4.05 -62.88
CA MET A 1 8.33 2.79 -62.62
C MET A 1 9.14 1.73 -61.84
N ARG A 2 10.44 1.63 -61.98
CA ARG A 2 11.30 0.62 -61.27
C ARG A 2 11.49 0.86 -59.76
N TRP A 3 11.35 2.09 -59.23
CA TRP A 3 11.52 2.35 -57.81
C TRP A 3 10.34 1.89 -56.93
N ASN A 4 9.12 2.06 -57.43
CA ASN A 4 7.93 1.64 -56.70
C ASN A 4 7.83 0.08 -56.60
N MET A 5 8.34 -0.61 -57.61
CA MET A 5 8.36 -2.08 -57.62
C MET A 5 9.34 -2.67 -56.59
N LYS A 6 10.53 -2.03 -56.39
CA LYS A 6 11.51 -2.47 -55.37
C LYS A 6 10.99 -2.20 -53.96
N ARG A 7 10.29 -1.07 -53.74
CA ARG A 7 9.69 -0.72 -52.47
C ARG A 7 8.55 -1.68 -52.08
N ASN A 8 7.70 -2.06 -53.04
CA ASN A 8 6.62 -3.02 -52.83
C ASN A 8 7.14 -4.43 -52.55
N ILE A 9 8.20 -4.87 -53.24
CA ILE A 9 8.87 -6.15 -52.98
C ILE A 9 9.51 -6.18 -51.59
N LEU A 10 10.11 -5.06 -51.12
CA LEU A 10 10.66 -4.97 -49.78
C LEU A 10 9.57 -5.04 -48.71
N PHE A 11 8.42 -4.37 -48.92
CA PHE A 11 7.27 -4.45 -48.03
C PHE A 11 6.61 -5.84 -47.98
N THR A 12 6.52 -6.52 -49.12
CA THR A 12 5.99 -7.90 -49.17
C THR A 12 6.93 -8.92 -48.56
N LEU A 13 8.24 -8.76 -48.72
CA LEU A 13 9.24 -9.59 -48.01
C LEU A 13 9.25 -9.36 -46.50
N LEU A 14 9.11 -8.10 -46.06
CA LEU A 14 9.02 -7.75 -44.66
C LEU A 14 7.72 -8.27 -44.00
N SER A 15 6.58 -8.20 -44.71
CA SER A 15 5.32 -8.75 -44.23
C SER A 15 5.30 -10.30 -44.22
N ALA A 16 5.97 -10.97 -45.15
CA ALA A 16 6.12 -12.41 -45.17
C ALA A 16 6.97 -12.94 -44.01
N ALA A 17 8.04 -12.21 -43.63
CA ALA A 17 8.89 -12.54 -42.46
C ALA A 17 8.14 -12.41 -41.12
N LEU A 18 7.14 -11.53 -41.04
CA LEU A 18 6.31 -11.38 -39.83
C LEU A 18 5.26 -12.49 -39.66
N LEU A 19 4.89 -13.19 -40.74
CA LEU A 19 3.88 -14.27 -40.72
C LEU A 19 4.46 -15.63 -40.34
N THR A 20 5.77 -15.87 -40.54
CA THR A 20 6.39 -17.16 -40.22
C THR A 20 6.52 -17.39 -38.71
N GLY A 21 6.77 -16.33 -37.90
CA GLY A 21 6.93 -16.44 -36.46
C GLY A 21 5.69 -16.86 -35.65
N CYS A 22 4.47 -16.68 -36.19
CA CYS A 22 3.24 -17.12 -35.53
C CYS A 22 2.95 -18.62 -35.75
N GLY A 23 3.35 -19.18 -36.87
CA GLY A 23 3.14 -20.61 -37.21
C GLY A 23 4.01 -21.54 -36.37
N GLU A 24 5.27 -21.20 -36.18
CA GLU A 24 6.22 -21.98 -35.39
C GLU A 24 5.82 -22.01 -33.89
N TYR A 25 5.45 -20.86 -33.31
CA TYR A 25 5.01 -20.79 -31.92
C TYR A 25 3.75 -21.67 -31.66
N SER A 26 2.77 -21.62 -32.54
CA SER A 26 1.57 -22.46 -32.45
C SER A 26 1.87 -23.95 -32.57
N ALA A 27 2.88 -24.33 -33.38
CA ALA A 27 3.33 -25.73 -33.48
C ALA A 27 3.99 -26.21 -32.17
N VAL A 28 4.81 -25.37 -31.56
CA VAL A 28 5.43 -25.64 -30.24
C VAL A 28 4.37 -25.84 -29.16
N GLN A 29 3.37 -24.96 -29.08
CA GLN A 29 2.30 -25.09 -28.08
C GLN A 29 1.52 -26.41 -28.18
N LYS A 30 1.34 -26.91 -29.38
CA LYS A 30 0.60 -28.16 -29.67
C LYS A 30 1.48 -29.42 -29.58
N SER A 31 2.79 -29.27 -29.41
CA SER A 31 3.69 -30.42 -29.29
C SER A 31 3.39 -31.19 -28.00
N LEU A 32 3.40 -32.50 -28.06
CA LEU A 32 3.32 -33.42 -26.93
C LEU A 32 4.70 -33.69 -26.30
N ASP A 33 5.77 -33.22 -26.93
CA ASP A 33 7.12 -33.27 -26.38
C ASP A 33 7.31 -32.14 -25.38
N TYR A 34 7.17 -32.46 -24.09
CA TYR A 34 7.26 -31.51 -23.02
C TYR A 34 8.70 -31.01 -22.78
N ASP A 35 9.70 -31.85 -23.06
CA ASP A 35 11.11 -31.45 -22.94
C ASP A 35 11.47 -30.43 -24.03
N TYR A 36 11.04 -30.67 -25.27
CA TYR A 36 11.19 -29.72 -26.36
C TYR A 36 10.47 -28.38 -26.05
N ARG A 37 9.23 -28.43 -25.55
CA ARG A 37 8.49 -27.21 -25.17
C ARG A 37 9.19 -26.43 -24.08
N TYR A 38 9.79 -27.14 -23.11
CA TYR A 38 10.54 -26.54 -22.01
C TYR A 38 11.80 -25.82 -22.54
N GLU A 39 12.58 -26.45 -23.42
CA GLU A 39 13.78 -25.84 -24.02
C GLU A 39 13.42 -24.60 -24.86
N VAL A 40 12.33 -24.62 -25.62
CA VAL A 40 11.82 -23.47 -26.37
C VAL A 40 11.37 -22.36 -25.40
N ALA A 41 10.75 -22.70 -24.28
CA ALA A 41 10.36 -21.71 -23.27
C ALA A 41 11.58 -21.03 -22.63
N LYS A 42 12.66 -21.79 -22.31
CA LYS A 42 13.95 -21.26 -21.84
C LYS A 42 14.60 -20.32 -22.86
N ALA A 43 14.59 -20.72 -24.14
CA ALA A 43 15.11 -19.88 -25.21
C ALA A 43 14.34 -18.54 -25.28
N ASN A 44 13.00 -18.57 -25.26
CA ASN A 44 12.18 -17.35 -25.23
C ASN A 44 12.46 -16.49 -24.00
N PHE A 45 12.68 -17.10 -22.83
CA PHE A 45 13.06 -16.36 -21.64
C PHE A 45 14.43 -15.66 -21.82
N ALA A 46 15.44 -16.37 -22.32
CA ALA A 46 16.77 -15.83 -22.56
C ALA A 46 16.78 -14.69 -23.59
N GLU A 47 15.92 -14.75 -24.59
CA GLU A 47 15.72 -13.71 -25.62
C GLU A 47 14.90 -12.51 -25.12
N GLY A 48 14.34 -12.56 -23.90
CA GLY A 48 13.47 -11.52 -23.37
C GLY A 48 12.01 -11.58 -23.82
N ASN A 49 11.61 -12.65 -24.51
CA ASN A 49 10.24 -12.92 -24.96
C ASN A 49 9.37 -13.46 -23.81
N TYR A 50 9.34 -12.74 -22.68
CA TYR A 50 8.78 -13.21 -21.40
C TYR A 50 7.30 -13.61 -21.47
N ASN A 51 6.50 -12.93 -22.28
CA ASN A 51 5.10 -13.29 -22.47
C ASN A 51 4.96 -14.67 -23.13
N ARG A 52 5.76 -14.98 -24.17
CA ARG A 52 5.75 -16.31 -24.78
C ARG A 52 6.30 -17.38 -23.84
N ALA A 53 7.36 -17.05 -23.11
CA ALA A 53 7.93 -17.95 -22.11
C ALA A 53 6.91 -18.29 -21.02
N SER A 54 6.18 -17.30 -20.47
CA SER A 54 5.19 -17.54 -19.43
C SER A 54 4.01 -18.39 -19.91
N GLN A 55 3.54 -18.22 -21.15
CA GLN A 55 2.48 -19.03 -21.72
C GLN A 55 2.92 -20.51 -21.87
N LEU A 56 4.10 -20.76 -22.46
CA LEU A 56 4.62 -22.12 -22.60
C LEU A 56 4.87 -22.80 -21.25
N LEU A 57 5.50 -22.08 -20.30
CA LEU A 57 5.78 -22.60 -18.96
C LEU A 57 4.51 -22.84 -18.16
N GLY A 58 3.49 -21.99 -18.32
CA GLY A 58 2.20 -22.15 -17.64
C GLY A 58 1.54 -23.51 -17.96
N ASP A 59 1.57 -23.90 -19.23
CA ASP A 59 1.06 -25.20 -19.70
C ASP A 59 1.91 -26.39 -19.19
N LEU A 60 3.18 -26.15 -18.84
CA LEU A 60 4.14 -27.18 -18.46
C LEU A 60 4.20 -27.48 -16.97
N ILE A 61 3.58 -26.65 -16.11
CA ILE A 61 3.65 -26.81 -14.65
C ILE A 61 3.13 -28.18 -14.18
N ALA A 62 2.03 -28.65 -14.75
CA ALA A 62 1.45 -29.94 -14.39
C ALA A 62 2.24 -31.12 -15.00
N PRO A 63 2.56 -31.12 -16.30
CA PRO A 63 3.35 -32.20 -16.91
C PRO A 63 4.75 -32.37 -16.33
N LEU A 64 5.44 -31.28 -15.98
CA LEU A 64 6.80 -31.32 -15.45
C LEU A 64 6.89 -31.52 -13.94
N LYS A 65 5.77 -31.54 -13.24
CA LYS A 65 5.77 -31.75 -11.78
C LYS A 65 6.41 -33.08 -11.40
N GLY A 66 7.45 -33.02 -10.57
CA GLY A 66 8.20 -34.19 -10.10
C GLY A 66 9.29 -34.68 -11.08
N THR A 67 9.45 -34.02 -12.22
CA THR A 67 10.59 -34.25 -13.13
C THR A 67 11.79 -33.37 -12.72
N GLN A 68 12.93 -33.61 -13.32
CA GLN A 68 14.13 -32.77 -13.14
C GLN A 68 13.95 -31.31 -13.57
N TYR A 69 12.98 -31.01 -14.44
CA TYR A 69 12.69 -29.65 -14.94
C TYR A 69 11.59 -28.94 -14.14
N GLY A 70 10.88 -29.64 -13.24
CA GLY A 70 9.71 -29.12 -12.56
C GLY A 70 10.01 -27.92 -11.66
N GLU A 71 11.15 -27.93 -10.98
CA GLU A 71 11.59 -26.82 -10.13
C GLU A 71 11.95 -25.59 -10.95
N GLU A 72 12.87 -25.72 -11.90
CA GLU A 72 13.35 -24.62 -12.73
C GLU A 72 12.20 -24.03 -13.57
N SER A 73 11.30 -24.86 -14.13
CA SER A 73 10.18 -24.38 -14.93
C SER A 73 9.23 -23.48 -14.14
N LEU A 74 8.94 -23.81 -12.88
CA LEU A 74 8.07 -23.01 -12.03
C LEU A 74 8.74 -21.66 -11.66
N PHE A 75 10.04 -21.65 -11.39
CA PHE A 75 10.77 -20.43 -11.15
C PHE A 75 10.86 -19.52 -12.37
N LEU A 76 11.18 -20.10 -13.54
CA LEU A 76 11.20 -19.35 -14.81
C LEU A 76 9.83 -18.80 -15.18
N LEU A 77 8.74 -19.51 -14.87
CA LEU A 77 7.38 -19.02 -15.06
C LEU A 77 7.14 -17.75 -14.20
N ALA A 78 7.45 -17.83 -12.90
CA ALA A 78 7.31 -16.70 -12.00
C ALA A 78 8.15 -15.48 -12.47
N GLN A 79 9.39 -15.71 -12.87
CA GLN A 79 10.28 -14.70 -13.43
C GLN A 79 9.75 -14.12 -14.74
N SER A 80 9.20 -14.95 -15.62
CA SER A 80 8.61 -14.51 -16.89
C SER A 80 7.43 -13.59 -16.64
N CYS A 81 6.50 -13.98 -15.77
CA CYS A 81 5.37 -13.14 -15.36
C CYS A 81 5.85 -11.80 -14.79
N PHE A 82 6.85 -11.82 -13.91
CA PHE A 82 7.42 -10.59 -13.33
C PHE A 82 8.02 -9.68 -14.40
N ARG A 83 8.82 -10.23 -15.33
CA ARG A 83 9.50 -9.47 -16.37
C ARG A 83 8.56 -8.84 -17.39
N HIS A 84 7.44 -9.49 -17.71
CA HIS A 84 6.42 -8.86 -18.56
C HIS A 84 5.33 -8.08 -17.78
N LYS A 85 5.58 -7.84 -16.47
CA LYS A 85 4.78 -6.99 -15.58
C LYS A 85 3.42 -7.55 -15.16
N ASP A 86 3.20 -8.84 -15.31
CA ASP A 86 2.08 -9.56 -14.70
C ASP A 86 2.47 -9.91 -13.25
N TYR A 87 2.42 -8.89 -12.37
CA TYR A 87 2.88 -9.01 -11.00
C TYR A 87 1.98 -9.89 -10.13
N GLU A 88 0.69 -9.97 -10.45
CA GLU A 88 -0.27 -10.84 -9.76
C GLU A 88 0.08 -12.31 -9.97
N SER A 89 0.20 -12.74 -11.22
CA SER A 89 0.64 -14.09 -11.55
C SER A 89 2.04 -14.37 -11.01
N ALA A 90 2.96 -13.40 -11.11
CA ALA A 90 4.32 -13.55 -10.60
C ALA A 90 4.33 -13.82 -9.09
N SER A 91 3.60 -13.05 -8.28
CA SER A 91 3.53 -13.27 -6.82
C SER A 91 2.97 -14.66 -6.49
N THR A 92 1.94 -15.08 -7.21
CA THR A 92 1.31 -16.40 -7.07
C THR A 92 2.29 -17.53 -7.39
N PHE A 93 3.04 -17.44 -8.50
CA PHE A 93 3.98 -18.49 -8.90
C PHE A 93 5.24 -18.49 -8.06
N PHE A 94 5.75 -17.35 -7.60
CA PHE A 94 6.84 -17.31 -6.62
C PHE A 94 6.42 -17.95 -5.30
N ARG A 95 5.22 -17.67 -4.81
CA ARG A 95 4.65 -18.30 -3.60
C ARG A 95 4.53 -19.80 -3.77
N LYS A 96 3.98 -20.24 -4.89
CA LYS A 96 3.89 -21.67 -5.22
C LYS A 96 5.25 -22.33 -5.29
N TYR A 97 6.28 -21.65 -5.81
CA TYR A 97 7.64 -22.18 -5.87
C TYR A 97 8.19 -22.50 -4.46
N TYR A 98 8.27 -21.52 -3.56
CA TYR A 98 8.85 -21.75 -2.25
C TYR A 98 8.03 -22.69 -1.35
N GLN A 99 6.73 -22.83 -1.62
CA GLN A 99 5.89 -23.83 -0.96
C GLN A 99 6.12 -25.24 -1.50
N SER A 100 6.33 -25.39 -2.80
CA SER A 100 6.53 -26.70 -3.45
C SER A 100 7.97 -27.20 -3.32
N TYR A 101 8.94 -26.30 -3.32
CA TYR A 101 10.37 -26.56 -3.28
C TYR A 101 11.05 -25.78 -2.13
N PRO A 102 10.76 -26.12 -0.84
CA PRO A 102 11.25 -25.35 0.30
C PRO A 102 12.78 -25.44 0.52
N LYS A 103 13.44 -26.37 -0.17
CA LYS A 103 14.91 -26.54 -0.22
C LYS A 103 15.46 -26.35 -1.63
N GLY A 104 14.67 -25.77 -2.52
CA GLY A 104 15.04 -25.56 -3.92
C GLY A 104 16.15 -24.52 -4.07
N GLU A 105 16.83 -24.60 -5.22
CA GLU A 105 17.96 -23.70 -5.54
C GLU A 105 17.58 -22.21 -5.52
N TYR A 106 16.35 -21.88 -5.94
CA TYR A 106 15.87 -20.51 -6.08
C TYR A 106 14.91 -20.06 -4.97
N VAL A 107 14.87 -20.78 -3.83
CA VAL A 107 13.87 -20.53 -2.77
C VAL A 107 14.02 -19.12 -2.15
N GLU A 108 15.24 -18.64 -1.95
CA GLU A 108 15.51 -17.30 -1.44
C GLU A 108 15.03 -16.23 -2.44
N GLN A 109 15.39 -16.40 -3.71
CA GLN A 109 14.97 -15.51 -4.78
C GLN A 109 13.44 -15.50 -4.98
N ALA A 110 12.80 -16.66 -4.82
CA ALA A 110 11.35 -16.77 -4.96
C ALA A 110 10.60 -16.08 -3.81
N ARG A 111 11.08 -16.21 -2.55
CA ARG A 111 10.50 -15.48 -1.41
C ARG A 111 10.62 -13.97 -1.59
N TYR A 112 11.82 -13.48 -1.93
CA TYR A 112 12.02 -12.07 -2.23
C TYR A 112 11.17 -11.63 -3.42
N GLY A 113 11.14 -12.42 -4.50
CA GLY A 113 10.37 -12.15 -5.72
C GLY A 113 8.87 -12.04 -5.48
N CYS A 114 8.31 -12.84 -4.56
CA CYS A 114 6.90 -12.75 -4.15
C CYS A 114 6.61 -11.40 -3.50
N GLY A 115 7.37 -11.01 -2.48
CA GLY A 115 7.23 -9.71 -1.82
C GLY A 115 7.42 -8.54 -2.79
N TYR A 116 8.39 -8.67 -3.71
CA TYR A 116 8.69 -7.62 -4.68
C TYR A 116 7.61 -7.50 -5.78
N ALA A 117 7.00 -8.60 -6.20
CA ALA A 117 5.86 -8.55 -7.12
C ALA A 117 4.66 -7.83 -6.48
N LEU A 118 4.34 -8.15 -5.23
CA LEU A 118 3.31 -7.45 -4.46
C LEU A 118 3.63 -5.96 -4.25
N TYR A 119 4.90 -5.63 -3.96
CA TYR A 119 5.36 -4.24 -3.88
C TYR A 119 5.07 -3.46 -5.17
N ARG A 120 5.28 -4.09 -6.34
CA ARG A 120 5.00 -3.48 -7.65
C ARG A 120 3.51 -3.31 -7.94
N MET A 121 2.64 -4.00 -7.22
CA MET A 121 1.17 -3.91 -7.32
C MET A 121 0.58 -2.86 -6.40
N THR A 122 1.35 -2.31 -5.46
CA THR A 122 0.81 -1.36 -4.48
C THR A 122 0.26 -0.11 -5.14
N ALA A 123 -0.96 0.26 -4.76
CA ALA A 123 -1.70 1.39 -5.32
C ALA A 123 -1.40 2.72 -4.58
N ASP A 124 -2.03 3.81 -5.04
CA ASP A 124 -2.07 5.09 -4.30
C ASP A 124 -2.65 4.87 -2.89
N PRO A 125 -2.19 5.61 -1.85
CA PRO A 125 -2.69 5.46 -0.48
C PRO A 125 -4.21 5.57 -0.32
N ARG A 126 -4.91 6.28 -1.21
CA ARG A 126 -6.38 6.43 -1.17
C ARG A 126 -7.14 5.19 -1.63
N LEU A 127 -6.46 4.26 -2.28
CA LEU A 127 -7.04 3.04 -2.83
C LEU A 127 -6.87 1.86 -1.86
N ASP A 128 -7.27 0.67 -2.30
CA ASP A 128 -7.08 -0.57 -1.56
C ASP A 128 -5.60 -0.84 -1.30
N GLN A 129 -5.25 -1.22 -0.07
CA GLN A 129 -3.89 -1.46 0.38
C GLN A 129 -3.62 -2.94 0.70
N SER A 130 -4.44 -3.87 0.22
CA SER A 130 -4.25 -5.31 0.45
C SER A 130 -2.87 -5.77 -0.01
N SER A 131 -2.46 -5.41 -1.24
CA SER A 131 -1.12 -5.73 -1.77
C SER A 131 0.01 -5.09 -0.95
N THR A 132 -0.23 -3.91 -0.35
CA THR A 132 0.75 -3.26 0.54
C THR A 132 0.98 -4.09 1.81
N MET A 133 -0.09 -4.52 2.46
CA MET A 133 -0.02 -5.35 3.67
C MET A 133 0.59 -6.72 3.40
N GLU A 134 0.18 -7.36 2.30
CA GLU A 134 0.75 -8.64 1.88
C GLU A 134 2.25 -8.52 1.57
N SER A 135 2.67 -7.44 0.87
CA SER A 135 4.08 -7.21 0.57
C SER A 135 4.92 -7.04 1.83
N ILE A 136 4.43 -6.27 2.82
CA ILE A 136 5.10 -6.13 4.11
C ILE A 136 5.29 -7.51 4.76
N THR A 137 4.23 -8.32 4.80
CA THR A 137 4.26 -9.65 5.39
C THR A 137 5.26 -10.57 4.70
N GLU A 138 5.25 -10.60 3.36
CA GLU A 138 6.20 -11.44 2.59
C GLU A 138 7.66 -10.98 2.78
N PHE A 139 7.92 -9.68 2.84
CA PHE A 139 9.26 -9.16 3.09
C PHE A 139 9.73 -9.41 4.53
N GLN A 140 8.86 -9.30 5.53
CA GLN A 140 9.19 -9.66 6.91
C GLN A 140 9.54 -11.15 7.01
N ASN A 141 8.69 -12.03 6.46
CA ASN A 141 8.96 -13.46 6.39
C ASN A 141 10.28 -13.76 5.66
N PHE A 142 10.55 -13.05 4.54
CA PHE A 142 11.82 -13.20 3.82
C PHE A 142 13.03 -12.89 4.71
N LEU A 143 13.00 -11.79 5.46
CA LEU A 143 14.08 -11.39 6.36
C LEU A 143 14.24 -12.33 7.55
N ASP A 144 13.14 -12.93 8.02
CA ASP A 144 13.16 -13.91 9.10
C ASP A 144 13.80 -15.23 8.64
N PHE A 145 13.49 -15.70 7.42
CA PHE A 145 14.09 -16.90 6.84
C PHE A 145 15.55 -16.69 6.42
N TYR A 146 15.91 -15.48 5.97
CA TYR A 146 17.24 -15.15 5.45
C TYR A 146 17.84 -13.93 6.17
N PRO A 147 18.17 -14.04 7.47
CA PRO A 147 18.65 -12.90 8.25
C PRO A 147 20.01 -12.35 7.77
N GLN A 148 20.77 -13.13 7.01
CA GLN A 148 22.09 -12.75 6.48
C GLN A 148 22.06 -12.43 4.97
N THR A 149 20.89 -12.27 4.37
CA THR A 149 20.77 -11.94 2.94
C THR A 149 21.43 -10.62 2.61
N SER A 150 22.06 -10.54 1.43
CA SER A 150 22.58 -9.27 0.88
C SER A 150 21.47 -8.25 0.56
N LEU A 151 20.21 -8.70 0.47
CA LEU A 151 19.04 -7.87 0.18
C LEU A 151 18.41 -7.24 1.43
N ARG A 152 18.98 -7.47 2.63
CA ARG A 152 18.40 -7.02 3.91
C ARG A 152 18.10 -5.52 3.94
N GLU A 153 19.11 -4.70 3.66
CA GLU A 153 18.99 -3.24 3.68
C GLU A 153 17.88 -2.75 2.74
N GLN A 154 17.95 -3.19 1.49
CA GLN A 154 16.96 -2.83 0.47
C GLN A 154 15.54 -3.26 0.84
N THR A 155 15.39 -4.49 1.35
CA THR A 155 14.07 -5.02 1.77
C THR A 155 13.52 -4.25 2.96
N THR A 156 14.37 -3.89 3.94
CA THR A 156 13.97 -3.08 5.10
C THR A 156 13.48 -1.70 4.67
N GLN A 157 14.18 -1.05 3.75
CA GLN A 157 13.74 0.24 3.21
C GLN A 157 12.40 0.16 2.46
N MET A 158 12.17 -0.94 1.72
CA MET A 158 10.86 -1.18 1.09
C MET A 158 9.75 -1.36 2.13
N ILE A 159 10.01 -2.09 3.20
CA ILE A 159 9.04 -2.24 4.30
C ILE A 159 8.68 -0.88 4.88
N TYR A 160 9.67 -0.03 5.19
CA TYR A 160 9.40 1.32 5.71
C TYR A 160 8.58 2.16 4.73
N ALA A 161 8.92 2.15 3.45
CA ALA A 161 8.14 2.88 2.43
C ALA A 161 6.67 2.39 2.33
N LEU A 162 6.44 1.09 2.49
CA LEU A 162 5.10 0.51 2.52
C LEU A 162 4.34 0.89 3.81
N GLN A 163 5.02 0.89 4.94
CA GLN A 163 4.47 1.33 6.23
C GLN A 163 4.07 2.80 6.18
N ASP A 164 4.94 3.67 5.65
CA ASP A 164 4.62 5.10 5.45
C ASP A 164 3.38 5.28 4.55
N LYS A 165 3.21 4.42 3.55
CA LYS A 165 2.01 4.44 2.68
C LYS A 165 0.72 4.13 3.46
N LEU A 166 0.76 3.19 4.41
CA LEU A 166 -0.38 2.87 5.28
C LEU A 166 -0.69 4.04 6.23
N VAL A 167 0.35 4.64 6.82
CA VAL A 167 0.19 5.85 7.66
C VAL A 167 -0.41 7.01 6.85
N GLU A 168 0.04 7.20 5.60
CA GLU A 168 -0.52 8.22 4.70
C GLU A 168 -2.00 7.98 4.40
N LYS A 169 -2.42 6.74 4.20
CA LYS A 169 -3.83 6.38 4.03
C LYS A 169 -4.68 6.88 5.20
N GLU A 170 -4.27 6.56 6.43
CA GLU A 170 -5.00 6.96 7.63
C GLU A 170 -5.01 8.48 7.82
N PHE A 171 -3.88 9.14 7.51
CA PHE A 171 -3.81 10.59 7.54
C PHE A 171 -4.78 11.24 6.55
N LEU A 172 -4.84 10.76 5.33
CA LEU A 172 -5.76 11.26 4.31
C LEU A 172 -7.22 11.00 4.69
N ALA A 173 -7.52 9.87 5.33
CA ALA A 173 -8.85 9.55 5.83
C ALA A 173 -9.26 10.51 6.98
N ALA A 174 -8.40 10.70 7.98
CA ALA A 174 -8.63 11.64 9.08
C ALA A 174 -8.80 13.07 8.55
N LYS A 175 -7.94 13.48 7.61
CA LYS A 175 -8.02 14.79 6.97
C LYS A 175 -9.31 14.99 6.19
N LEU A 176 -9.79 13.98 5.47
CA LEU A 176 -11.07 14.04 4.77
C LEU A 176 -12.22 14.27 5.76
N TYR A 177 -12.27 13.54 6.87
CA TYR A 177 -13.28 13.76 7.90
C TYR A 177 -13.18 15.16 8.51
N TYR A 178 -11.97 15.66 8.77
CA TYR A 178 -11.76 17.02 9.24
C TYR A 178 -12.30 18.06 8.25
N ASP A 179 -11.95 17.94 6.97
CA ASP A 179 -12.37 18.88 5.93
C ASP A 179 -13.90 18.85 5.71
N LEU A 180 -14.53 17.70 5.89
CA LEU A 180 -16.00 17.54 5.85
C LEU A 180 -16.69 18.05 7.13
N GLY A 181 -15.98 18.20 8.22
CA GLY A 181 -16.40 18.43 9.60
C GLY A 181 -17.72 19.12 9.85
N GLY A 182 -18.02 20.19 9.12
CA GLY A 182 -19.28 20.93 9.24
C GLY A 182 -20.33 20.61 8.20
N TYR A 183 -20.10 19.68 7.31
CA TYR A 183 -21.04 19.34 6.25
C TYR A 183 -22.24 18.56 6.77
N VAL A 184 -23.44 19.13 6.58
CA VAL A 184 -24.71 18.62 7.14
C VAL A 184 -25.27 17.43 6.35
N GLY A 185 -24.78 17.17 5.14
CA GLY A 185 -25.29 16.12 4.25
C GLY A 185 -25.08 14.69 4.73
N ASN A 186 -24.21 14.46 5.73
CA ASN A 186 -23.93 13.15 6.33
C ASN A 186 -24.66 12.91 7.65
N MET A 187 -25.75 13.61 7.93
CA MET A 187 -26.57 13.45 9.15
C MET A 187 -27.37 12.15 9.15
N THR A 188 -26.72 11.03 8.90
CA THR A 188 -27.25 9.71 9.23
C THR A 188 -26.88 9.38 10.67
N TYR A 189 -27.88 9.39 11.56
CA TYR A 189 -27.78 8.91 12.95
C TYR A 189 -26.90 9.71 13.92
N GLY A 190 -26.70 11.03 13.74
CA GLY A 190 -26.17 11.93 14.79
C GLY A 190 -24.65 11.89 14.96
N GLY A 191 -23.90 11.28 14.05
CA GLY A 191 -22.44 11.32 14.04
C GLY A 191 -21.89 12.64 13.51
N SER A 192 -20.72 13.05 14.00
CA SER A 192 -19.98 14.21 13.51
C SER A 192 -18.73 13.79 12.76
N ASN A 193 -18.45 14.43 11.61
CA ASN A 193 -17.22 14.18 10.88
C ASN A 193 -15.98 14.56 11.71
N TYR A 194 -16.07 15.57 12.58
CA TYR A 194 -14.98 15.89 13.52
C TYR A 194 -14.72 14.75 14.51
N GLU A 195 -15.76 14.08 15.00
CA GLU A 195 -15.64 12.92 15.88
C GLU A 195 -14.99 11.73 15.13
N ALA A 196 -15.43 11.46 13.88
CA ALA A 196 -14.80 10.47 13.02
C ALA A 196 -13.31 10.80 12.73
N CYS A 197 -12.98 12.08 12.54
CA CYS A 197 -11.59 12.51 12.38
C CYS A 197 -10.76 12.19 13.63
N VAL A 198 -11.27 12.52 14.83
CA VAL A 198 -10.58 12.22 16.09
C VAL A 198 -10.31 10.73 16.22
N VAL A 199 -11.35 9.90 16.07
CA VAL A 199 -11.24 8.44 16.20
C VAL A 199 -10.23 7.87 15.19
N THR A 200 -10.29 8.31 13.92
CA THR A 200 -9.35 7.84 12.89
C THR A 200 -7.91 8.23 13.22
N ALA A 201 -7.68 9.47 13.65
CA ALA A 201 -6.34 9.95 13.96
C ALA A 201 -5.77 9.30 15.25
N GLU A 202 -6.58 9.11 16.29
CA GLU A 202 -6.18 8.41 17.52
C GLU A 202 -5.83 6.95 17.25
N ASN A 203 -6.65 6.24 16.44
CA ASN A 203 -6.36 4.87 16.02
C ASN A 203 -5.06 4.81 15.22
N ALA A 204 -4.84 5.74 14.28
CA ALA A 204 -3.61 5.78 13.51
C ALA A 204 -2.36 5.98 14.38
N LEU A 205 -2.41 6.85 15.38
CA LEU A 205 -1.30 7.05 16.33
C LEU A 205 -1.01 5.81 17.17
N LYS A 206 -2.03 5.02 17.48
CA LYS A 206 -1.92 3.76 18.22
C LYS A 206 -1.41 2.61 17.37
N ASP A 207 -1.99 2.45 16.18
CA ASP A 207 -1.75 1.28 15.32
C ASP A 207 -0.44 1.41 14.54
N TYR A 208 0.06 2.65 14.33
CA TYR A 208 1.31 2.95 13.62
C TYR A 208 2.33 3.68 14.51
N PRO A 209 2.86 3.03 15.56
CA PRO A 209 3.82 3.66 16.48
C PRO A 209 5.14 4.05 15.80
N TYR A 210 5.43 3.49 14.63
CA TYR A 210 6.60 3.77 13.80
C TYR A 210 6.42 4.98 12.87
N ALA A 211 5.25 5.63 12.85
CA ALA A 211 5.03 6.84 12.07
C ALA A 211 6.05 7.92 12.42
N SER A 212 6.52 8.68 11.43
CA SER A 212 7.50 9.73 11.63
C SER A 212 7.03 10.76 12.67
N ALA A 213 7.97 11.38 13.39
CA ALA A 213 7.66 12.41 14.38
C ALA A 213 6.81 13.54 13.78
N GLN A 214 7.12 13.97 12.55
CA GLN A 214 6.33 14.96 11.84
C GLN A 214 4.89 14.49 11.60
N ARG A 215 4.69 13.26 11.16
CA ARG A 215 3.35 12.73 10.89
C ARG A 215 2.54 12.56 12.16
N ARG A 216 3.18 12.15 13.26
CA ARG A 216 2.55 12.07 14.58
C ARG A 216 2.09 13.46 15.04
N GLU A 217 2.92 14.50 14.89
CA GLU A 217 2.55 15.88 15.18
C GLU A 217 1.36 16.35 14.32
N GLU A 218 1.35 16.03 13.03
CA GLU A 218 0.24 16.37 12.12
C GLU A 218 -1.08 15.71 12.53
N PHE A 219 -1.07 14.46 12.97
CA PHE A 219 -2.25 13.81 13.56
C PHE A 219 -2.69 14.50 14.84
N SER A 220 -1.75 14.77 15.78
CA SER A 220 -2.06 15.36 17.08
C SER A 220 -2.67 16.75 16.92
N VAL A 221 -2.11 17.61 16.07
CA VAL A 221 -2.72 18.94 15.84
C VAL A 221 -4.09 18.84 15.16
N MET A 222 -4.29 17.83 14.33
CA MET A 222 -5.60 17.58 13.71
C MET A 222 -6.64 17.15 14.73
N ILE A 223 -6.27 16.34 15.73
CA ILE A 223 -7.14 15.96 16.86
C ILE A 223 -7.53 17.20 17.66
N VAL A 224 -6.57 18.06 18.02
CA VAL A 224 -6.85 19.34 18.72
C VAL A 224 -7.88 20.17 17.96
N ARG A 225 -7.65 20.38 16.68
CA ARG A 225 -8.55 21.15 15.80
C ARG A 225 -9.94 20.54 15.73
N ALA A 226 -10.01 19.22 15.57
CA ALA A 226 -11.27 18.49 15.43
C ALA A 226 -12.08 18.54 16.73
N LYS A 227 -11.47 18.28 17.90
CA LYS A 227 -12.12 18.41 19.22
C LYS A 227 -12.62 19.83 19.47
N TYR A 228 -11.81 20.85 19.16
CA TYR A 228 -12.21 22.24 19.30
C TYR A 228 -13.42 22.59 18.40
N HIS A 229 -13.40 22.23 17.12
CA HIS A 229 -14.51 22.51 16.21
C HIS A 229 -15.76 21.68 16.56
N LEU A 230 -15.60 20.47 17.06
CA LEU A 230 -16.68 19.65 17.58
C LEU A 230 -17.38 20.34 18.74
N ALA A 231 -16.61 20.90 19.70
CA ALA A 231 -17.14 21.66 20.83
C ALA A 231 -17.88 22.93 20.36
N MET A 232 -17.31 23.68 19.42
CA MET A 232 -17.91 24.89 18.85
C MET A 232 -19.29 24.65 18.19
N LYS A 233 -19.45 23.49 17.57
CA LYS A 233 -20.69 23.13 16.82
C LYS A 233 -21.64 22.23 17.61
N SER A 234 -21.35 21.97 18.88
CA SER A 234 -22.16 21.13 19.73
C SER A 234 -23.38 21.84 20.26
N VAL A 235 -24.45 21.06 20.52
CA VAL A 235 -25.61 21.51 21.31
C VAL A 235 -25.18 21.86 22.72
N GLU A 236 -25.94 22.75 23.36
CA GLU A 236 -25.56 23.35 24.65
C GLU A 236 -25.28 22.29 25.76
N GLU A 237 -26.05 21.20 25.76
CA GLU A 237 -25.93 20.13 26.76
C GLU A 237 -24.56 19.43 26.71
N LYS A 238 -23.96 19.28 25.54
CA LYS A 238 -22.66 18.61 25.34
C LYS A 238 -21.48 19.56 25.18
N ARG A 239 -21.78 20.86 25.04
CA ARG A 239 -20.78 21.86 24.62
C ARG A 239 -19.67 22.01 25.64
N ILE A 240 -20.00 22.09 26.93
CA ILE A 240 -19.02 22.30 27.99
C ILE A 240 -18.12 21.11 28.19
N GLU A 241 -18.66 19.90 28.16
CA GLU A 241 -17.90 18.65 28.22
C GLU A 241 -16.87 18.61 27.08
N ARG A 242 -17.32 18.84 25.85
CA ARG A 242 -16.45 18.83 24.67
C ARG A 242 -15.41 19.95 24.66
N PHE A 243 -15.70 21.12 25.26
CA PHE A 243 -14.66 22.14 25.46
C PHE A 243 -13.62 21.70 26.47
N ARG A 244 -13.99 20.97 27.53
CA ARG A 244 -13.01 20.39 28.47
C ARG A 244 -12.11 19.38 27.75
N ASP A 245 -12.67 18.50 26.96
CA ASP A 245 -11.89 17.54 26.15
C ASP A 245 -10.92 18.26 25.20
N ALA A 246 -11.35 19.38 24.60
CA ALA A 246 -10.49 20.19 23.74
C ALA A 246 -9.38 20.90 24.54
N VAL A 247 -9.65 21.37 25.76
CA VAL A 247 -8.64 21.97 26.68
C VAL A 247 -7.59 20.91 27.02
N ASP A 248 -8.01 19.73 27.44
CA ASP A 248 -7.10 18.62 27.80
C ASP A 248 -6.20 18.24 26.64
N GLU A 249 -6.75 18.16 25.43
CA GLU A 249 -6.00 17.87 24.22
C GLU A 249 -5.00 18.98 23.85
N CYS A 250 -5.38 20.26 24.03
CA CYS A 250 -4.46 21.37 23.82
C CYS A 250 -3.26 21.32 24.80
N TYR A 251 -3.48 20.96 26.06
CA TYR A 251 -2.40 20.78 27.02
C TYR A 251 -1.51 19.58 26.66
N ALA A 252 -2.09 18.45 26.29
CA ALA A 252 -1.35 17.27 25.82
C ALA A 252 -0.45 17.63 24.63
N PHE A 253 -1.02 18.28 23.61
CA PHE A 253 -0.24 18.73 22.44
C PHE A 253 0.92 19.65 22.81
N ARG A 254 0.71 20.62 23.68
CA ARG A 254 1.76 21.54 24.12
C ARG A 254 2.89 20.84 24.86
N ASN A 255 2.54 19.83 25.65
CA ASN A 255 3.52 19.05 26.40
C ASN A 255 4.35 18.17 25.45
N ASP A 256 3.70 17.53 24.48
CA ASP A 256 4.34 16.56 23.58
C ASP A 256 5.14 17.26 22.46
N TYR A 257 4.71 18.49 22.06
CA TYR A 257 5.32 19.24 20.95
C TYR A 257 5.64 20.71 21.36
N PRO A 258 6.56 20.93 22.32
CA PRO A 258 6.83 22.27 22.87
C PRO A 258 7.48 23.23 21.86
N GLU A 259 8.00 22.74 20.73
CA GLU A 259 8.61 23.56 19.68
C GLU A 259 7.79 23.57 18.37
N SER A 260 6.54 23.11 18.43
CA SER A 260 5.67 23.03 17.26
C SER A 260 5.36 24.41 16.67
N LYS A 261 5.42 24.50 15.35
CA LYS A 261 4.93 25.68 14.60
C LYS A 261 3.43 25.96 14.82
N HIS A 262 2.67 24.98 15.30
CA HIS A 262 1.24 25.06 15.56
C HIS A 262 0.89 25.61 16.95
N LEU A 263 1.87 25.84 17.84
CA LEU A 263 1.63 26.30 19.22
C LEU A 263 0.83 27.59 19.29
N LYS A 264 1.07 28.55 18.40
CA LYS A 264 0.33 29.80 18.37
C LYS A 264 -1.16 29.57 18.17
N GLU A 265 -1.51 28.71 17.24
CA GLU A 265 -2.90 28.33 16.94
C GLU A 265 -3.52 27.57 18.09
N VAL A 266 -2.82 26.55 18.61
CA VAL A 266 -3.29 25.72 19.74
C VAL A 266 -3.51 26.58 21.00
N ASN A 267 -2.61 27.51 21.33
CA ASN A 267 -2.76 28.42 22.44
C ASN A 267 -3.98 29.36 22.29
N SER A 268 -4.29 29.77 21.06
CA SER A 268 -5.49 30.59 20.81
C SER A 268 -6.77 29.79 21.04
N MET A 269 -6.79 28.52 20.58
CA MET A 269 -7.91 27.60 20.80
C MET A 269 -8.08 27.30 22.30
N LEU A 270 -6.97 27.04 23.00
CA LEU A 270 -6.95 26.79 24.43
C LEU A 270 -7.55 27.96 25.22
N ALA A 271 -7.04 29.18 24.99
CA ALA A 271 -7.52 30.39 25.71
C ALA A 271 -9.02 30.62 25.49
N HIS A 272 -9.51 30.39 24.28
CA HIS A 272 -10.95 30.50 24.00
C HIS A 272 -11.75 29.42 24.72
N ALA A 273 -11.32 28.14 24.64
CA ALA A 273 -12.00 27.01 25.26
C ALA A 273 -12.08 27.15 26.79
N GLU A 274 -10.97 27.53 27.45
CA GLU A 274 -10.94 27.81 28.88
C GLU A 274 -11.90 28.95 29.27
N GLY A 275 -11.96 30.01 28.45
CA GLY A 275 -12.89 31.13 28.68
C GLY A 275 -14.35 30.69 28.65
N VAL A 276 -14.72 29.76 27.75
CA VAL A 276 -16.08 29.20 27.68
C VAL A 276 -16.39 28.34 28.92
N VAL A 277 -15.47 27.46 29.31
CA VAL A 277 -15.63 26.56 30.47
C VAL A 277 -15.74 27.39 31.76
N LYS A 278 -14.90 28.42 31.92
CA LYS A 278 -14.90 29.31 33.11
C LYS A 278 -16.23 30.08 33.24
N LYS A 279 -16.71 30.68 32.17
CA LYS A 279 -17.98 31.41 32.16
C LYS A 279 -19.15 30.55 32.64
N LYS A 280 -19.23 29.29 32.17
CA LYS A 280 -20.31 28.38 32.59
C LYS A 280 -20.20 27.96 34.05
N ASN A 281 -18.98 27.71 34.53
CA ASN A 281 -18.76 27.38 35.94
C ASN A 281 -19.21 28.51 36.87
N ILE A 282 -18.98 29.78 36.49
CA ILE A 282 -19.45 30.96 37.26
C ILE A 282 -20.99 31.04 37.26
N GLN A 283 -21.66 30.69 36.13
CA GLN A 283 -23.13 30.69 36.06
C GLN A 283 -23.79 29.56 36.87
N LEU A 284 -23.04 28.52 37.22
CA LEU A 284 -23.52 27.38 38.03
C LEU A 284 -23.25 27.51 39.51
N GLN A 285 -22.47 28.51 39.95
CA GLN A 285 -22.33 28.83 41.38
C GLN A 285 -23.60 29.51 41.86
N PRO A 286 -24.27 28.97 42.92
CA PRO A 286 -25.40 29.65 43.54
C PRO A 286 -25.00 31.04 44.07
N ALA A 287 -25.93 31.97 43.96
CA ALA A 287 -25.75 33.35 44.46
C ALA A 287 -25.77 33.46 46.02
N ASP A 288 -25.37 32.40 46.74
CA ASP A 288 -25.57 32.25 48.19
C ASP A 288 -24.41 32.70 49.08
N ASP A 289 -23.41 33.43 48.57
CA ASP A 289 -22.34 33.98 49.44
C ASP A 289 -22.24 35.52 49.33
N GLN A 290 -23.38 36.23 49.41
CA GLN A 290 -23.40 37.66 49.69
C GLN A 290 -24.44 37.98 50.77
N GLU A 291 -24.14 37.64 52.02
CA GLU A 291 -24.62 38.30 53.21
C GLU A 291 -23.46 38.64 54.20
#